data_232e378df34b9db46afb036f7248bd62
#
_entry.id   232e378df34b9db46afb036f7248bd62
#
_cell.length_a   1.000
_cell.length_b   1.000
_cell.length_c   1.000
_cell.angle_alpha   90.00
_cell.angle_beta   90.00
_cell.angle_gamma   90.00
#
_symmetry.space_group_name_H-M   'P 1'
#
loop_
_entity.id
_entity.type
_entity.pdbx_description
1 polymer ?
#
loop_
_entity_poly.entity_id
_entity_poly.type
_entity_poly.pdbx_seq_one_letter_code
_entity_poly.pdbx_strand_id
1 'polypeptide(L)'
;MGGIVGFEQAYDPRRSKPSLPENPMTVTGGCLCGAVRWDSEEPPLTTRVCWCRDCQYLGAGSGTVGACFRTATFKVVGKTSDFSSVADSGNRMHRRFCTACGTPLFSEAEARPHLIFVRAGTFDDPNLANPAMTIWTSSAPRWACIDAALPRVEKQPPPAA
;
A
#
# COMPACT_ATOMS: atom_id res chain seq x y z
N MET A 1 -3.18 2.05 36.55
CA MET A 1 -4.06 1.00 36.00
C MET A 1 -4.78 1.58 34.77
N GLY A 2 -4.24 1.34 33.57
CA GLY A 2 -4.82 1.81 32.31
C GLY A 2 -5.84 0.81 31.80
N GLY A 3 -7.12 1.19 31.82
CA GLY A 3 -8.20 0.37 31.29
C GLY A 3 -8.08 0.21 29.79
N ILE A 4 -8.08 -1.03 29.33
CA ILE A 4 -8.24 -1.37 27.90
C ILE A 4 -9.68 -0.99 27.56
N VAL A 5 -9.86 0.10 26.79
CA VAL A 5 -11.15 0.46 26.19
C VAL A 5 -11.50 -0.63 25.19
N GLY A 6 -12.62 -1.33 25.47
CA GLY A 6 -13.10 -2.43 24.66
C GLY A 6 -13.35 -2.01 23.21
N PHE A 7 -12.64 -2.60 22.28
CA PHE A 7 -12.95 -2.57 20.85
C PHE A 7 -13.96 -3.67 20.56
N GLU A 8 -15.22 -3.36 20.75
CA GLU A 8 -16.32 -4.24 20.37
C GLU A 8 -16.96 -3.74 19.06
N GLN A 9 -16.17 -3.75 17.98
CA GLN A 9 -16.70 -3.83 16.63
C GLN A 9 -16.21 -5.14 16.04
N ALA A 10 -17.04 -6.18 16.19
CA ALA A 10 -16.77 -7.48 15.61
C ALA A 10 -16.57 -7.31 14.09
N TYR A 11 -15.44 -7.81 13.58
CA TYR A 11 -15.21 -7.96 12.15
C TYR A 11 -16.33 -8.85 11.57
N ASP A 12 -17.18 -8.29 10.73
CA ASP A 12 -18.14 -9.06 9.95
C ASP A 12 -17.57 -9.33 8.56
N PRO A 13 -17.12 -10.57 8.27
CA PRO A 13 -16.59 -10.94 6.96
C PRO A 13 -17.64 -10.89 5.84
N ARG A 14 -18.92 -10.69 6.20
CA ARG A 14 -20.05 -10.59 5.27
C ARG A 14 -20.44 -9.15 4.96
N ARG A 15 -19.73 -8.15 5.47
CA ARG A 15 -19.96 -6.76 5.03
C ARG A 15 -19.95 -6.75 3.52
N SER A 16 -21.10 -6.43 2.96
CA SER A 16 -21.36 -6.37 1.52
C SER A 16 -20.19 -5.66 0.82
N LYS A 17 -19.49 -6.40 -0.05
CA LYS A 17 -18.54 -5.77 -0.95
C LYS A 17 -19.30 -4.66 -1.67
N PRO A 18 -18.75 -3.45 -1.77
CA PRO A 18 -19.36 -2.41 -2.58
C PRO A 18 -19.59 -2.96 -3.98
N SER A 19 -20.69 -2.54 -4.62
CA SER A 19 -20.98 -2.88 -6.01
C SER A 19 -19.73 -2.59 -6.87
N LEU A 20 -19.46 -3.50 -7.82
CA LEU A 20 -18.36 -3.30 -8.78
C LEU A 20 -18.52 -1.93 -9.44
N PRO A 21 -17.42 -1.20 -9.68
CA PRO A 21 -17.47 0.09 -10.35
C PRO A 21 -18.09 -0.05 -11.73
N GLU A 22 -18.92 0.91 -12.14
CA GLU A 22 -19.57 0.95 -13.46
C GLU A 22 -18.54 1.05 -14.61
N ASN A 23 -17.33 1.57 -14.33
CA ASN A 23 -16.23 1.61 -15.28
C ASN A 23 -15.31 0.40 -15.06
N PRO A 24 -15.13 -0.49 -16.05
CA PRO A 24 -14.29 -1.69 -15.94
C PRO A 24 -12.79 -1.37 -15.72
N MET A 25 -12.36 -0.12 -15.91
CA MET A 25 -10.99 0.33 -15.65
C MET A 25 -10.76 0.82 -14.20
N THR A 26 -11.82 0.99 -13.41
CA THR A 26 -11.70 1.52 -12.05
C THR A 26 -11.15 0.46 -11.08
N VAL A 27 -10.06 0.79 -10.43
CA VAL A 27 -9.47 -0.03 -9.36
C VAL A 27 -9.95 0.52 -8.02
N THR A 28 -10.46 -0.36 -7.15
CA THR A 28 -11.02 0.03 -5.85
C THR A 28 -10.36 -0.72 -4.70
N GLY A 29 -10.48 -0.16 -3.51
CA GLY A 29 -9.97 -0.79 -2.31
C GLY A 29 -10.29 -0.01 -1.03
N GLY A 30 -9.72 -0.46 0.08
CA GLY A 30 -9.91 0.22 1.36
C GLY A 30 -9.27 -0.50 2.54
N CYS A 31 -9.51 0.01 3.73
CA CYS A 31 -9.01 -0.58 4.95
C CYS A 31 -9.85 -1.79 5.39
N LEU A 32 -9.29 -2.60 6.28
CA LEU A 32 -9.92 -3.82 6.79
C LEU A 32 -11.32 -3.57 7.39
N CYS A 33 -11.53 -2.46 8.12
CA CYS A 33 -12.82 -2.15 8.73
C CYS A 33 -13.79 -1.41 7.80
N GLY A 34 -13.38 -1.04 6.58
CA GLY A 34 -14.21 -0.32 5.61
C GLY A 34 -14.39 1.18 5.88
N ALA A 35 -13.82 1.73 6.95
CA ALA A 35 -13.95 3.17 7.29
C ALA A 35 -13.19 4.09 6.32
N VAL A 36 -12.19 3.56 5.62
CA VAL A 36 -11.46 4.26 4.55
C VAL A 36 -11.64 3.47 3.27
N ARG A 37 -12.06 4.17 2.22
CA ARG A 37 -12.19 3.62 0.86
C ARG A 37 -11.38 4.47 -0.10
N TRP A 38 -10.91 3.87 -1.17
CA TRP A 38 -10.23 4.55 -2.26
C TRP A 38 -10.62 3.96 -3.60
N ASP A 39 -10.54 4.78 -4.63
CA ASP A 39 -10.69 4.37 -6.03
C ASP A 39 -9.71 5.11 -6.93
N SER A 40 -9.36 4.49 -8.05
CA SER A 40 -8.58 5.07 -9.15
C SER A 40 -9.26 4.78 -10.47
N GLU A 41 -9.43 5.80 -11.30
CA GLU A 41 -10.01 5.69 -12.64
C GLU A 41 -9.04 5.06 -13.65
N GLU A 42 -7.77 4.89 -13.27
CA GLU A 42 -6.71 4.30 -14.09
C GLU A 42 -6.08 3.10 -13.37
N PRO A 43 -5.53 2.12 -14.12
CA PRO A 43 -4.73 1.05 -13.54
C PRO A 43 -3.42 1.59 -12.95
N PRO A 44 -2.74 0.82 -12.09
CA PRO A 44 -1.45 1.22 -11.56
C PRO A 44 -0.40 1.34 -12.67
N LEU A 45 0.42 2.39 -12.60
CA LEU A 45 1.57 2.60 -13.50
C LEU A 45 2.61 1.49 -13.38
N THR A 46 2.80 0.99 -12.18
CA THR A 46 3.71 -0.12 -11.85
C THR A 46 3.38 -0.66 -10.48
N THR A 47 3.67 -1.94 -10.26
CA THR A 47 3.56 -2.60 -8.96
C THR A 47 4.89 -3.27 -8.63
N ARG A 48 5.34 -3.16 -7.36
CA ARG A 48 6.66 -3.64 -6.93
C ARG A 48 6.57 -4.31 -5.57
N VAL A 49 7.34 -5.37 -5.39
CA VAL A 49 7.66 -5.91 -4.05
C VAL A 49 8.86 -5.13 -3.51
N CYS A 50 8.73 -4.52 -2.35
CA CYS A 50 9.81 -3.75 -1.73
C CYS A 50 10.26 -4.37 -0.42
N TRP A 51 11.57 -4.63 -0.30
CA TRP A 51 12.20 -5.20 0.88
C TRP A 51 13.02 -4.19 1.71
N CYS A 52 12.86 -2.87 1.49
CA CYS A 52 13.52 -1.89 2.37
C CYS A 52 13.03 -2.05 3.84
N ARG A 53 13.82 -1.57 4.79
CA ARG A 53 13.48 -1.76 6.21
C ARG A 53 12.13 -1.18 6.59
N ASP A 54 11.77 -0.01 6.10
CA ASP A 54 10.45 0.58 6.35
C ASP A 54 9.32 -0.34 5.85
N CYS A 55 9.47 -0.92 4.66
CA CYS A 55 8.51 -1.87 4.13
C CYS A 55 8.38 -3.14 4.97
N GLN A 56 9.49 -3.63 5.54
CA GLN A 56 9.44 -4.77 6.46
C GLN A 56 8.67 -4.45 7.74
N TYR A 57 8.79 -3.24 8.30
CA TYR A 57 7.94 -2.81 9.43
C TYR A 57 6.46 -2.80 9.05
N LEU A 58 6.13 -2.25 7.89
CA LEU A 58 4.75 -2.15 7.40
C LEU A 58 4.16 -3.51 6.99
N GLY A 59 5.00 -4.44 6.57
CA GLY A 59 4.65 -5.78 6.11
C GLY A 59 4.82 -6.86 7.18
N ALA A 60 4.88 -6.49 8.46
CA ALA A 60 5.04 -7.42 9.58
C ALA A 60 6.26 -8.37 9.41
N GLY A 61 7.38 -7.82 8.92
CA GLY A 61 8.63 -8.55 8.68
C GLY A 61 8.83 -8.98 7.23
N SER A 62 7.77 -9.06 6.41
CA SER A 62 7.86 -9.34 4.99
C SER A 62 8.09 -8.07 4.16
N GLY A 63 8.46 -8.24 2.89
CA GLY A 63 8.37 -7.17 1.91
C GLY A 63 6.91 -6.75 1.68
N THR A 64 6.69 -5.50 1.29
CA THR A 64 5.35 -5.02 0.92
C THR A 64 5.19 -4.93 -0.58
N VAL A 65 4.00 -5.23 -1.07
CA VAL A 65 3.61 -4.96 -2.46
C VAL A 65 2.97 -3.58 -2.53
N GLY A 66 3.57 -2.68 -3.30
CA GLY A 66 3.07 -1.32 -3.52
C GLY A 66 2.78 -1.06 -4.99
N ALA A 67 1.57 -0.61 -5.28
CA ALA A 67 1.13 -0.20 -6.60
C ALA A 67 1.15 1.32 -6.72
N CYS A 68 1.76 1.84 -7.77
CA CYS A 68 1.92 3.27 -8.02
C CYS A 68 0.79 3.79 -8.90
N PHE A 69 0.07 4.80 -8.44
CA PHE A 69 -0.99 5.49 -9.21
C PHE A 69 -0.67 6.98 -9.38
N ARG A 70 -1.33 7.63 -10.32
CA ARG A 70 -1.38 9.09 -10.40
C ARG A 70 -2.35 9.64 -9.36
N THR A 71 -1.95 10.68 -8.63
CA THR A 71 -2.84 11.33 -7.65
C THR A 71 -4.03 12.03 -8.34
N ALA A 72 -3.88 12.44 -9.59
CA ALA A 72 -4.92 13.12 -10.36
C ALA A 72 -6.19 12.27 -10.58
N THR A 73 -6.04 10.95 -10.65
CA THR A 73 -7.15 10.00 -10.87
C THR A 73 -7.49 9.16 -9.64
N PHE A 74 -6.88 9.49 -8.48
CA PHE A 74 -7.01 8.75 -7.24
C PHE A 74 -7.85 9.51 -6.22
N LYS A 75 -8.89 8.88 -5.69
CA LYS A 75 -9.80 9.45 -4.71
C LYS A 75 -9.76 8.64 -3.41
N VAL A 76 -9.86 9.34 -2.28
CA VAL A 76 -9.90 8.70 -0.94
C VAL A 76 -11.07 9.27 -0.17
N VAL A 77 -11.85 8.39 0.45
CA VAL A 77 -12.94 8.73 1.36
C VAL A 77 -12.67 8.09 2.72
N GLY A 78 -12.88 8.84 3.78
CA GLY A 78 -12.63 8.40 5.15
C GLY A 78 -11.39 9.05 5.77
N LYS A 79 -11.22 8.87 7.09
CA LYS A 79 -10.17 9.52 7.87
C LYS A 79 -8.93 8.65 7.96
N THR A 80 -7.79 9.19 7.54
CA THR A 80 -6.47 8.56 7.70
C THR A 80 -5.61 9.33 8.71
N SER A 81 -4.69 8.63 9.35
CA SER A 81 -3.54 9.21 10.05
C SER A 81 -2.30 9.17 9.18
N ASP A 82 -1.34 10.01 9.50
CA ASP A 82 -0.06 10.11 8.81
C ASP A 82 1.11 9.85 9.76
N PHE A 83 2.08 9.10 9.29
CA PHE A 83 3.40 8.99 9.89
C PHE A 83 4.44 9.38 8.83
N SER A 84 5.20 10.46 9.09
CA SER A 84 6.23 10.90 8.17
C SER A 84 7.63 10.57 8.67
N SER A 85 8.49 10.11 7.76
CA SER A 85 9.92 9.88 8.02
C SER A 85 10.72 9.96 6.73
N VAL A 86 12.04 10.08 6.84
CA VAL A 86 12.94 9.96 5.70
C VAL A 86 13.18 8.48 5.45
N ALA A 87 12.90 8.01 4.22
CA ALA A 87 13.15 6.63 3.81
C ALA A 87 14.61 6.41 3.41
N ASP A 88 15.02 5.13 3.30
CA ASP A 88 16.36 4.74 2.83
C ASP A 88 16.74 5.32 1.45
N SER A 89 15.74 5.69 0.64
CA SER A 89 15.93 6.38 -0.63
C SER A 89 16.27 7.88 -0.49
N GLY A 90 16.29 8.42 0.74
CA GLY A 90 16.47 9.85 1.01
C GLY A 90 15.19 10.70 0.86
N ASN A 91 14.10 10.15 0.36
CA ASN A 91 12.84 10.87 0.24
C ASN A 91 12.11 10.97 1.57
N ARG A 92 11.53 12.15 1.87
CA ARG A 92 10.53 12.27 2.94
C ARG A 92 9.24 11.64 2.45
N MET A 93 8.77 10.66 3.24
CA MET A 93 7.58 9.87 2.92
C MET A 93 6.50 10.11 3.95
N HIS A 94 5.27 10.28 3.49
CA HIS A 94 4.06 10.21 4.29
C HIS A 94 3.46 8.83 4.16
N ARG A 95 3.18 8.17 5.29
CA ARG A 95 2.59 6.82 5.33
C ARG A 95 1.23 6.89 5.97
N ARG A 96 0.21 6.75 5.14
CA ARG A 96 -1.18 6.87 5.56
C ARG A 96 -1.73 5.52 5.99
N PHE A 97 -2.46 5.53 7.09
CA PHE A 97 -3.13 4.36 7.65
C PHE A 97 -4.50 4.71 8.22
N CYS A 98 -5.38 3.74 8.32
CA CYS A 98 -6.72 3.93 8.88
C CYS A 98 -6.64 4.25 10.37
N THR A 99 -7.35 5.31 10.82
CA THR A 99 -7.38 5.70 12.23
C THR A 99 -8.11 4.70 13.12
N ALA A 100 -9.02 3.90 12.55
CA ALA A 100 -9.86 2.96 13.30
C ALA A 100 -9.23 1.56 13.43
N CYS A 101 -8.65 1.01 12.33
CA CYS A 101 -8.13 -0.36 12.34
C CYS A 101 -6.62 -0.47 12.10
N GLY A 102 -5.92 0.65 11.91
CA GLY A 102 -4.47 0.65 11.70
C GLY A 102 -4.00 0.12 10.36
N THR A 103 -4.89 -0.30 9.44
CA THR A 103 -4.49 -0.81 8.12
C THR A 103 -3.61 0.19 7.39
N PRO A 104 -2.35 -0.15 7.03
CA PRO A 104 -1.53 0.67 6.16
C PRO A 104 -2.17 0.75 4.77
N LEU A 105 -2.42 1.97 4.28
CA LEU A 105 -3.15 2.19 3.03
C LEU A 105 -2.23 2.58 1.89
N PHE A 106 -1.55 3.72 2.04
CA PHE A 106 -0.71 4.26 0.98
C PHE A 106 0.43 5.12 1.52
N SER A 107 1.36 5.43 0.63
CA SER A 107 2.49 6.32 0.91
C SER A 107 2.65 7.33 -0.21
N GLU A 108 3.05 8.53 0.16
CA GLU A 108 3.31 9.66 -0.74
C GLU A 108 4.73 10.18 -0.47
N ALA A 109 5.46 10.55 -1.51
CA ALA A 109 6.75 11.19 -1.39
C ALA A 109 6.61 12.69 -1.66
N GLU A 110 7.12 13.55 -0.77
CA GLU A 110 7.06 15.01 -0.97
C GLU A 110 7.69 15.44 -2.30
N ALA A 111 8.77 14.77 -2.71
CA ALA A 111 9.44 15.05 -3.97
C ALA A 111 8.64 14.61 -5.22
N ARG A 112 7.55 13.86 -5.07
CA ARG A 112 6.72 13.33 -6.17
C ARG A 112 5.24 13.38 -5.81
N PRO A 113 4.65 14.57 -5.61
CA PRO A 113 3.26 14.73 -5.16
C PRO A 113 2.22 14.25 -6.18
N HIS A 114 2.63 14.03 -7.43
CA HIS A 114 1.79 13.49 -8.50
C HIS A 114 1.64 11.96 -8.46
N LEU A 115 2.31 11.27 -7.51
CA LEU A 115 2.28 9.82 -7.36
C LEU A 115 1.86 9.39 -5.96
N ILE A 116 1.05 8.34 -5.89
CA ILE A 116 0.66 7.68 -4.66
C ILE A 116 0.97 6.18 -4.76
N PHE A 117 1.50 5.59 -3.68
CA PHE A 117 1.87 4.18 -3.61
C PHE A 117 0.91 3.45 -2.68
N VAL A 118 0.00 2.68 -3.24
CA VAL A 118 -1.08 1.99 -2.53
C VAL A 118 -0.63 0.58 -2.15
N ARG A 119 -0.94 0.14 -0.93
CA ARG A 119 -0.65 -1.22 -0.47
C ARG A 119 -1.56 -2.22 -1.16
N ALA A 120 -0.99 -3.20 -1.85
CA ALA A 120 -1.74 -4.20 -2.61
C ALA A 120 -2.76 -4.98 -1.76
N GLY A 121 -2.44 -5.22 -0.48
CA GLY A 121 -3.35 -5.86 0.45
C GLY A 121 -4.63 -5.08 0.76
N THR A 122 -4.75 -3.84 0.26
CA THR A 122 -5.96 -3.01 0.42
C THR A 122 -6.86 -3.00 -0.81
N PHE A 123 -6.50 -3.70 -1.88
CA PHE A 123 -7.30 -3.82 -3.09
C PHE A 123 -8.51 -4.73 -2.85
N ASP A 124 -9.66 -4.40 -3.44
CA ASP A 124 -10.84 -5.27 -3.41
C ASP A 124 -10.62 -6.55 -4.23
N ASP A 125 -9.93 -6.43 -5.38
CA ASP A 125 -9.41 -7.57 -6.14
C ASP A 125 -7.87 -7.61 -6.03
N PRO A 126 -7.29 -8.50 -5.22
CA PRO A 126 -5.85 -8.58 -5.04
C PRO A 126 -5.08 -8.99 -6.31
N ASN A 127 -5.76 -9.59 -7.31
CA ASN A 127 -5.12 -10.01 -8.56
C ASN A 127 -4.72 -8.82 -9.44
N LEU A 128 -5.34 -7.66 -9.26
CA LEU A 128 -4.97 -6.43 -9.97
C LEU A 128 -3.60 -5.88 -9.56
N ALA A 129 -3.09 -6.30 -8.42
CA ALA A 129 -1.79 -5.87 -7.91
C ALA A 129 -0.66 -6.82 -8.33
N ASN A 130 -0.54 -7.11 -9.62
CA ASN A 130 0.47 -8.00 -10.17
C ASN A 130 1.87 -7.35 -10.14
N PRO A 131 2.83 -7.81 -9.29
CA PRO A 131 4.15 -7.21 -9.20
C PRO A 131 4.98 -7.42 -10.48
N ALA A 132 5.61 -6.34 -10.95
CA ALA A 132 6.48 -6.35 -12.13
C ALA A 132 7.96 -6.48 -11.77
N MET A 133 8.35 -6.24 -10.51
CA MET A 133 9.74 -6.35 -10.04
C MET A 133 9.84 -6.41 -8.52
N THR A 134 11.01 -6.86 -8.04
CA THR A 134 11.40 -6.80 -6.63
C THR A 134 12.52 -5.79 -6.45
N ILE A 135 12.38 -4.87 -5.48
CA ILE A 135 13.35 -3.81 -5.17
C ILE A 135 13.84 -3.93 -3.74
N TRP A 136 15.01 -3.32 -3.46
CA TRP A 136 15.67 -3.36 -2.15
C TRP A 136 16.02 -4.77 -1.68
N THR A 137 16.44 -5.62 -2.60
CA THR A 137 16.80 -7.01 -2.29
C THR A 137 18.02 -7.13 -1.38
N SER A 138 18.91 -6.12 -1.38
CA SER A 138 20.06 -6.07 -0.46
C SER A 138 19.68 -5.94 1.02
N SER A 139 18.46 -5.48 1.32
CA SER A 139 17.94 -5.37 2.68
C SER A 139 17.07 -6.56 3.10
N ALA A 140 16.78 -7.47 2.17
CA ALA A 140 15.96 -8.64 2.45
C ALA A 140 16.64 -9.59 3.46
N PRO A 141 15.92 -10.10 4.46
CA PRO A 141 16.50 -11.08 5.38
C PRO A 141 16.79 -12.40 4.66
N ARG A 142 17.67 -13.23 5.22
CA ARG A 142 18.09 -14.49 4.60
C ARG A 142 16.95 -15.49 4.32
N TRP A 143 15.88 -15.39 5.08
CA TRP A 143 14.69 -16.23 4.92
C TRP A 143 13.65 -15.64 3.95
N ALA A 144 13.92 -14.45 3.37
CA ALA A 144 12.99 -13.81 2.44
C ALA A 144 12.73 -14.69 1.23
N CYS A 145 11.46 -14.91 0.92
CA CYS A 145 11.05 -15.57 -0.31
C CYS A 145 10.94 -14.49 -1.41
N ILE A 146 11.92 -14.47 -2.31
CA ILE A 146 11.96 -13.53 -3.45
C ILE A 146 11.70 -14.33 -4.70
N ASP A 147 10.65 -13.95 -5.45
CA ASP A 147 10.31 -14.60 -6.71
C ASP A 147 11.48 -14.45 -7.71
N ALA A 148 12.02 -15.59 -8.14
CA ALA A 148 13.14 -15.62 -9.08
C ALA A 148 12.73 -15.23 -10.50
N ALA A 149 11.44 -15.30 -10.84
CA ALA A 149 10.91 -14.95 -12.16
C ALA A 149 10.80 -13.41 -12.36
N LEU A 150 10.80 -12.64 -11.26
CA LEU A 150 10.71 -11.20 -11.36
C LEU A 150 12.09 -10.53 -11.48
N PRO A 151 12.23 -9.47 -12.30
CA PRO A 151 13.39 -8.60 -12.27
C PRO A 151 13.69 -8.09 -10.86
N ARG A 152 14.99 -8.04 -10.50
CA ARG A 152 15.45 -7.68 -9.16
C ARG A 152 16.45 -6.56 -9.19
N VAL A 153 16.35 -5.61 -8.25
CA VAL A 153 17.37 -4.58 -8.01
C VAL A 153 17.70 -4.49 -6.52
N GLU A 154 18.98 -4.25 -6.24
CA GLU A 154 19.50 -4.24 -4.86
C GLU A 154 18.99 -3.06 -4.03
N LYS A 155 18.70 -1.94 -4.66
CA LYS A 155 18.23 -0.70 -4.00
C LYS A 155 17.05 -0.08 -4.75
N GLN A 156 16.96 1.26 -4.73
CA GLN A 156 15.94 2.02 -5.44
C GLN A 156 16.25 2.00 -6.95
N PRO A 157 15.32 1.55 -7.81
CA PRO A 157 15.48 1.70 -9.25
C PRO A 157 15.39 3.17 -9.66
N PRO A 158 15.89 3.53 -10.85
CA PRO A 158 15.63 4.83 -11.45
C PRO A 158 14.12 5.13 -11.47
N PRO A 159 13.72 6.41 -11.44
CA PRO A 159 12.33 6.77 -11.68
C PRO A 159 11.83 6.15 -12.98
N ALA A 160 10.60 5.64 -12.96
CA ALA A 160 9.93 5.31 -14.21
C ALA A 160 9.74 6.62 -15.00
N ALA A 161 10.10 6.61 -16.27
CA ALA A 161 9.95 7.75 -17.16
C ALA A 161 8.48 8.11 -17.35
#